data_2ac103f625b5b03a1faafd53b4320693
#
_entry.id   2ac103f625b5b03a1faafd53b4320693
#
_cell.length_a   1.000
_cell.length_b   1.000
_cell.length_c   1.000
_cell.angle_alpha   90.00
_cell.angle_beta   90.00
_cell.angle_gamma   90.00
#
_symmetry.space_group_name_H-M   'P 1'
#
loop_
_entity.id
_entity.type
_entity.pdbx_description
1 polymer ?
#
loop_
_entity_poly.entity_id
_entity_poly.type
_entity_poly.pdbx_seq_one_letter_code
_entity_poly.pdbx_strand_id
1 'polypeptide(L)'
;VYIEYDPYNPKSFYIILDGLSKEACMTLATTNWGSSSTGLVGVLVGETSRFMDDSYNYLVKNGTEGIIGGASHKGYYANAPYLPLSPAKVLDACGEPYNSYVPGFSIKFTK
;
A
#
# COMPACT_ATOMS: atom_id res chain seq x y z
N VAL A 1 -1.07 1.96 -14.21
CA VAL A 1 -0.47 0.77 -13.58
C VAL A 1 0.95 0.62 -14.05
N TYR A 2 1.88 0.45 -13.13
CA TYR A 2 3.27 0.21 -13.49
C TYR A 2 3.94 -0.64 -12.42
N ILE A 3 5.11 -1.18 -12.76
CA ILE A 3 5.86 -2.06 -11.90
C ILE A 3 7.20 -1.41 -11.57
N GLU A 4 7.54 -1.39 -10.28
CA GLU A 4 8.82 -0.89 -9.77
C GLU A 4 9.55 -2.01 -9.07
N TYR A 5 10.85 -2.10 -9.31
CA TYR A 5 11.68 -3.06 -8.59
C TYR A 5 12.26 -2.40 -7.35
N ASP A 6 12.36 -3.20 -6.28
CA ASP A 6 12.95 -2.73 -5.03
C ASP A 6 14.47 -2.57 -5.23
N PRO A 7 15.01 -1.35 -5.08
CA PRO A 7 16.45 -1.15 -5.27
C PRO A 7 17.30 -1.84 -4.18
N TYR A 8 16.69 -2.20 -3.07
CA TYR A 8 17.40 -2.83 -1.96
C TYR A 8 17.27 -4.35 -1.96
N ASN A 9 16.32 -4.90 -2.71
CA ASN A 9 16.11 -6.34 -2.79
C ASN A 9 15.68 -6.70 -4.21
N PRO A 10 16.59 -7.20 -5.05
CA PRO A 10 16.27 -7.48 -6.44
C PRO A 10 15.23 -8.59 -6.65
N LYS A 11 14.89 -9.31 -5.59
CA LYS A 11 13.83 -10.32 -5.65
C LYS A 11 12.46 -9.76 -5.38
N SER A 12 12.37 -8.49 -4.99
CA SER A 12 11.10 -7.84 -4.66
C SER A 12 10.70 -6.83 -5.71
N PHE A 13 9.40 -6.67 -5.88
CA PHE A 13 8.85 -5.70 -6.81
C PHE A 13 7.51 -5.19 -6.30
N TYR A 14 7.12 -4.03 -6.81
CA TYR A 14 5.85 -3.39 -6.48
C TYR A 14 4.99 -3.30 -7.73
N ILE A 15 3.70 -3.48 -7.57
CA ILE A 15 2.70 -3.14 -8.58
C ILE A 15 1.98 -1.93 -8.05
N ILE A 16 1.99 -0.85 -8.81
CA ILE A 16 1.51 0.46 -8.36
C ILE A 16 0.37 0.93 -9.25
N LEU A 17 -0.73 1.35 -8.64
CA LEU A 17 -1.88 1.92 -9.31
C LEU A 17 -2.14 3.31 -8.73
N ASP A 18 -2.00 4.33 -9.56
CA ASP A 18 -2.22 5.72 -9.16
C ASP A 18 -3.57 6.22 -9.68
N GLY A 19 -4.02 7.32 -9.12
CA GLY A 19 -5.17 8.03 -9.64
C GLY A 19 -6.48 7.26 -9.49
N LEU A 20 -6.66 6.57 -8.39
CA LEU A 20 -7.84 5.74 -8.17
C LEU A 20 -9.00 6.55 -7.63
N SER A 21 -10.22 6.11 -7.95
CA SER A 21 -11.40 6.58 -7.24
C SER A 21 -11.39 6.02 -5.82
N LYS A 22 -12.20 6.62 -4.95
CA LYS A 22 -12.36 6.11 -3.59
C LYS A 22 -12.79 4.64 -3.60
N GLU A 23 -13.76 4.32 -4.45
CA GLU A 23 -14.30 2.96 -4.53
C GLU A 23 -13.25 1.96 -4.99
N ALA A 24 -12.48 2.32 -6.01
CA ALA A 24 -11.41 1.45 -6.50
C ALA A 24 -10.34 1.23 -5.44
N CYS A 25 -9.95 2.30 -4.75
CA CYS A 25 -8.98 2.23 -3.66
C CYS A 25 -9.48 1.31 -2.55
N MET A 26 -10.74 1.47 -2.12
CA MET A 26 -11.33 0.64 -1.09
C MET A 26 -11.40 -0.83 -1.51
N THR A 27 -11.80 -1.09 -2.75
CA THR A 27 -11.90 -2.45 -3.25
C THR A 27 -10.55 -3.14 -3.27
N LEU A 28 -9.54 -2.47 -3.80
CA LEU A 28 -8.19 -3.02 -3.87
C LEU A 28 -7.61 -3.26 -2.47
N ALA A 29 -7.78 -2.29 -1.59
CA ALA A 29 -7.22 -2.35 -0.24
C ALA A 29 -7.82 -3.48 0.59
N THR A 30 -9.07 -3.84 0.34
CA THR A 30 -9.77 -4.86 1.12
C THR A 30 -9.82 -6.23 0.44
N THR A 31 -9.22 -6.35 -0.74
CA THR A 31 -9.14 -7.62 -1.46
C THR A 31 -8.16 -8.57 -0.77
N ASN A 32 -8.48 -9.85 -0.80
CA ASN A 32 -7.56 -10.88 -0.32
C ASN A 32 -6.53 -11.19 -1.41
N TRP A 33 -5.31 -10.69 -1.22
CA TRP A 33 -4.24 -10.83 -2.20
C TRP A 33 -3.37 -12.07 -1.97
N GLY A 34 -3.68 -12.87 -0.97
CA GLY A 34 -2.90 -14.04 -0.62
C GLY A 34 -2.22 -13.89 0.72
N SER A 35 -1.09 -14.55 0.87
CA SER A 35 -0.35 -14.58 2.13
C SER A 35 1.15 -14.51 1.86
N SER A 36 1.94 -14.48 2.95
CA SER A 36 3.39 -14.49 2.85
C SER A 36 3.91 -15.75 2.16
N SER A 37 3.17 -16.86 2.22
CA SER A 37 3.58 -18.10 1.56
C SER A 37 3.54 -18.00 0.04
N THR A 38 2.81 -17.04 -0.52
CA THR A 38 2.76 -16.80 -1.96
C THR A 38 3.65 -15.65 -2.40
N GLY A 39 4.52 -15.18 -1.51
CA GLY A 39 5.44 -14.09 -1.80
C GLY A 39 4.90 -12.70 -1.49
N LEU A 40 3.70 -12.61 -0.94
CA LEU A 40 3.10 -11.31 -0.57
C LEU A 40 3.85 -10.72 0.61
N VAL A 41 4.35 -9.50 0.44
CA VAL A 41 5.02 -8.76 1.51
C VAL A 41 4.03 -7.83 2.21
N GLY A 42 3.29 -7.04 1.46
CA GLY A 42 2.35 -6.11 2.02
C GLY A 42 1.78 -5.14 1.01
N VAL A 43 1.00 -4.20 1.52
CA VAL A 43 0.35 -3.18 0.69
C VAL A 43 0.58 -1.80 1.28
N LEU A 44 0.49 -0.80 0.40
CA LEU A 44 0.46 0.60 0.77
C LEU A 44 -0.75 1.23 0.10
N VAL A 45 -1.61 1.84 0.89
CA VAL A 45 -2.89 2.37 0.43
C VAL A 45 -2.88 3.88 0.58
N GLY A 46 -3.36 4.59 -0.42
CA GLY A 46 -3.52 6.03 -0.38
C GLY A 46 -2.30 6.76 -0.90
N GLU A 47 -1.38 7.12 -0.01
CA GLU A 47 -0.18 7.86 -0.38
C GLU A 47 0.91 6.90 -0.89
N THR A 48 0.96 6.72 -2.21
CA THR A 48 1.87 5.75 -2.82
C THR A 48 3.27 6.29 -3.10
N SER A 49 3.44 7.60 -3.10
CA SER A 49 4.77 8.17 -3.36
C SER A 49 5.80 7.76 -2.31
N ARG A 50 5.35 7.36 -1.14
CA ARG A 50 6.21 6.88 -0.07
C ARG A 50 6.96 5.60 -0.42
N PHE A 51 6.48 4.85 -1.39
CA PHE A 51 7.20 3.66 -1.85
C PHE A 51 8.57 4.00 -2.43
N MET A 52 8.69 5.17 -3.02
CA MET A 52 9.93 5.59 -3.64
C MET A 52 10.98 6.04 -2.63
N ASP A 53 10.54 6.42 -1.44
CA ASP A 53 11.43 6.97 -0.39
C ASP A 53 11.69 5.97 0.72
N ASP A 54 10.77 5.87 1.65
CA ASP A 54 10.96 5.12 2.89
C ASP A 54 10.09 3.89 2.98
N SER A 55 9.32 3.60 1.95
CA SER A 55 8.30 2.55 2.03
C SER A 55 8.86 1.19 2.37
N TYR A 56 10.07 0.88 1.92
CA TYR A 56 10.65 -0.41 2.27
C TYR A 56 10.76 -0.59 3.78
N ASN A 57 10.94 0.51 4.52
CA ASN A 57 11.03 0.44 5.97
C ASN A 57 9.71 0.01 6.60
N TYR A 58 8.60 0.33 5.95
CA TYR A 58 7.30 -0.08 6.45
C TYR A 58 6.95 -1.50 6.05
N LEU A 59 7.23 -1.86 4.81
CA LEU A 59 6.78 -3.14 4.27
C LEU A 59 7.73 -4.30 4.52
N VAL A 60 8.97 -4.04 4.93
CA VAL A 60 9.87 -5.12 5.29
C VAL A 60 9.84 -5.45 6.77
N LYS A 61 9.21 -4.62 7.59
CA LYS A 61 9.06 -4.90 9.02
C LYS A 61 7.95 -5.92 9.20
N ASN A 62 8.30 -7.09 9.64
CA ASN A 62 7.33 -8.16 9.86
C ASN A 62 6.32 -7.79 10.94
N GLY A 63 5.06 -8.12 10.66
CA GLY A 63 4.00 -7.95 11.63
C GLY A 63 3.66 -6.52 11.97
N THR A 64 3.79 -5.59 11.01
CA THR A 64 3.45 -4.20 11.25
C THR A 64 2.32 -3.74 10.34
N GLU A 65 1.55 -2.80 10.84
CA GLU A 65 0.56 -2.04 10.09
C GLU A 65 0.41 -0.68 10.73
N GLY A 66 -0.05 0.30 9.99
CA GLY A 66 -0.28 1.61 10.55
C GLY A 66 -0.49 2.70 9.53
N ILE A 67 -0.72 3.89 10.06
CA ILE A 67 -0.93 5.09 9.27
C ILE A 67 0.41 5.71 8.95
N ILE A 68 0.58 6.17 7.72
CA ILE A 68 1.74 6.93 7.30
C ILE A 68 1.30 8.25 6.68
N GLY A 69 2.23 9.17 6.58
CA GLY A 69 1.96 10.47 5.99
C GLY A 69 1.65 11.52 7.02
N GLY A 70 1.38 12.70 6.54
CA GLY A 70 1.15 13.85 7.37
C GLY A 70 -0.29 14.35 7.33
N ALA A 71 -0.47 15.63 7.65
CA ALA A 71 -1.80 16.23 7.71
C ALA A 71 -2.47 16.32 6.35
N SER A 72 -1.69 16.46 5.27
CA SER A 72 -2.22 16.67 3.93
C SER A 72 -2.45 15.39 3.15
N HIS A 73 -1.66 14.36 3.44
CA HIS A 73 -1.74 13.09 2.73
C HIS A 73 -1.66 11.97 3.74
N LYS A 74 -2.62 11.08 3.69
CA LYS A 74 -2.66 9.94 4.58
C LYS A 74 -2.53 8.67 3.77
N GLY A 75 -1.79 7.72 4.31
CA GLY A 75 -1.69 6.40 3.75
C GLY A 75 -1.82 5.37 4.85
N TYR A 76 -2.00 4.14 4.45
CA TYR A 76 -2.05 3.01 5.38
C TYR A 76 -1.20 1.89 4.82
N TYR A 77 -0.28 1.39 5.61
CA TYR A 77 0.55 0.26 5.22
C TYR A 77 0.20 -0.95 6.07
N ALA A 78 0.34 -2.14 5.49
CA ALA A 78 0.15 -3.38 6.24
C ALA A 78 0.97 -4.50 5.62
N ASN A 79 1.68 -5.23 6.45
CA ASN A 79 2.36 -6.45 6.03
C ASN A 79 1.38 -7.60 5.92
N ALA A 80 1.79 -8.64 5.20
CA ALA A 80 0.92 -9.76 4.85
C ALA A 80 0.09 -10.35 6.00
N PRO A 81 0.64 -10.51 7.24
CA PRO A 81 -0.16 -11.06 8.32
C PRO A 81 -1.42 -10.28 8.69
N TYR A 82 -1.49 -9.00 8.31
CA TYR A 82 -2.62 -8.14 8.62
C TYR A 82 -3.62 -8.01 7.48
N LEU A 83 -3.41 -8.75 6.40
CA LEU A 83 -4.27 -8.69 5.22
C LEU A 83 -5.28 -9.84 5.23
N PRO A 84 -6.46 -9.63 4.64
CA PRO A 84 -6.96 -8.41 4.01
C PRO A 84 -7.35 -7.36 5.03
N LEU A 85 -7.27 -6.10 4.64
CA LEU A 85 -7.63 -4.99 5.50
C LEU A 85 -9.14 -4.81 5.59
N SER A 86 -9.61 -4.34 6.74
CA SER A 86 -11.01 -3.96 6.88
C SER A 86 -11.23 -2.57 6.28
N PRO A 87 -12.46 -2.28 5.80
CA PRO A 87 -12.74 -0.95 5.26
C PRO A 87 -12.46 0.19 6.23
N ALA A 88 -12.73 -0.01 7.52
CA ALA A 88 -12.52 1.03 8.52
C ALA A 88 -11.05 1.48 8.61
N LYS A 89 -10.12 0.56 8.40
CA LYS A 89 -8.69 0.89 8.48
C LYS A 89 -8.21 1.76 7.33
N VAL A 90 -8.83 1.66 6.16
CA VAL A 90 -8.36 2.35 4.97
C VAL A 90 -9.27 3.49 4.52
N LEU A 91 -10.32 3.75 5.28
CA LEU A 91 -11.27 4.79 4.92
C LEU A 91 -10.61 6.16 4.73
N ASP A 92 -9.75 6.54 5.66
CA ASP A 92 -9.05 7.83 5.55
C ASP A 92 -8.06 7.83 4.39
N ALA A 93 -7.35 6.74 4.20
CA ALA A 93 -6.35 6.66 3.14
C ALA A 93 -6.98 6.68 1.74
N CYS A 94 -8.15 6.07 1.59
CA CYS A 94 -8.88 6.04 0.32
C CYS A 94 -9.93 7.13 0.19
N GLY A 95 -10.17 7.88 1.28
CA GLY A 95 -11.29 8.80 1.34
C GLY A 95 -11.13 10.07 0.54
N GLU A 96 -11.58 11.17 1.11
CA GLU A 96 -11.55 12.45 0.44
C GLU A 96 -10.12 12.92 0.26
N PRO A 97 -9.67 13.12 -0.98
CA PRO A 97 -8.31 13.60 -1.21
C PRO A 97 -8.16 15.04 -0.74
N TYR A 98 -6.98 15.36 -0.24
CA TYR A 98 -6.64 16.71 0.15
C TYR A 98 -6.12 17.44 -1.08
N ASN A 99 -6.69 18.61 -1.35
CA ASN A 99 -6.34 19.42 -2.50
C ASN A 99 -6.50 18.60 -3.79
N SER A 100 -5.43 18.42 -4.54
CA SER A 100 -5.44 17.65 -5.78
C SER A 100 -4.98 16.20 -5.60
N TYR A 101 -4.78 15.78 -4.38
CA TYR A 101 -4.31 14.43 -4.11
C TYR A 101 -5.37 13.39 -4.46
N VAL A 102 -4.95 12.37 -5.17
CA VAL A 102 -5.80 11.26 -5.57
C VAL A 102 -5.15 9.98 -5.04
N PRO A 103 -5.92 9.12 -4.37
CA PRO A 103 -5.33 7.95 -3.74
C PRO A 103 -4.80 6.94 -4.75
N GLY A 104 -3.83 6.18 -4.32
CA GLY A 104 -3.29 5.08 -5.07
C GLY A 104 -3.29 3.81 -4.24
N PHE A 105 -2.81 2.75 -4.84
CA PHE A 105 -2.66 1.45 -4.18
C PHE A 105 -1.40 0.79 -4.71
N SER A 106 -0.60 0.26 -3.81
CA SER A 106 0.58 -0.49 -4.20
C SER A 106 0.65 -1.78 -3.43
N ILE A 107 1.15 -2.81 -4.07
CA ILE A 107 1.31 -4.11 -3.46
C ILE A 107 2.72 -4.61 -3.74
N LYS A 108 3.36 -5.17 -2.73
CA LYS A 108 4.73 -5.66 -2.83
C LYS A 108 4.76 -7.17 -2.75
N PHE A 109 5.48 -7.75 -3.69
CA PHE A 109 5.75 -9.19 -3.70
C PHE A 109 7.25 -9.44 -3.69
N THR A 110 7.64 -10.60 -3.19
CA THR A 110 9.00 -11.12 -3.31
C THR A 110 8.95 -12.47 -4.00
N LYS A 111 9.96 -12.72 -4.83
CA LYS A 111 10.07 -13.98 -5.56
C LYS A 111 10.65 -15.05 -4.65
#